data_85543fd31be2fc1b2a4e111596d24e6a
#
_entry.id   85543fd31be2fc1b2a4e111596d24e6a
#
_cell.length_a   1.000
_cell.length_b   1.000
_cell.length_c   1.000
_cell.angle_alpha   90.00
_cell.angle_beta   90.00
_cell.angle_gamma   90.00
#
_symmetry.space_group_name_H-M   'P 1'
#
loop_
_entity.id
_entity.type
_entity.pdbx_description
1 polymer ?
#
loop_
_entity_poly.entity_id
_entity_poly.type
_entity_poly.pdbx_seq_one_letter_code
_entity_poly.pdbx_strand_id
1 'polypeptide(L)'
;IASAPDFTEDLMWAKFDEVTKNTLLKDGIYYEPTEYDEQPYTITLPLIEDGRTHLVLRDKLGINVPIRLLHGMSDADVPYEVSLRLAEHVISDDVEVILIKDGDHRLSKSKDLMILTAQIEKLLCPNLKSD
;
A
#
# COMPACT_ATOMS: atom_id res chain seq x y z
N ILE A 1 3.80 -2.99 -5.88
CA ILE A 1 4.70 -3.18 -4.73
C ILE A 1 4.19 -2.30 -3.61
N ALA A 2 4.06 -2.87 -2.39
CA ALA A 2 3.65 -2.17 -1.17
C ALA A 2 2.46 -1.20 -1.40
N SER A 3 1.44 -1.65 -2.15
CA SER A 3 0.28 -0.83 -2.48
C SER A 3 -0.50 -0.49 -1.21
N ALA A 4 -0.95 0.76 -1.10
CA ALA A 4 -1.66 1.28 0.06
C ALA A 4 -3.02 1.90 -0.34
N PRO A 5 -3.95 1.10 -0.92
CA PRO A 5 -5.29 1.60 -1.17
C PRO A 5 -5.95 2.02 0.14
N ASP A 6 -6.78 3.04 0.08
CA ASP A 6 -7.51 3.60 1.22
C ASP A 6 -6.62 4.13 2.37
N PHE A 7 -5.33 4.45 2.08
CA PHE A 7 -4.34 4.79 3.11
C PHE A 7 -4.73 6.01 3.94
N THR A 8 -5.40 6.99 3.37
CA THR A 8 -5.82 8.22 4.06
C THR A 8 -6.80 7.92 5.19
N GLU A 9 -7.70 6.95 5.01
CA GLU A 9 -8.66 6.55 6.03
C GLU A 9 -8.10 5.43 6.91
N ASP A 10 -7.65 4.33 6.29
CA ASP A 10 -7.36 3.09 7.00
C ASP A 10 -5.97 3.08 7.66
N LEU A 11 -5.01 3.87 7.17
CA LEU A 11 -3.66 3.93 7.73
C LEU A 11 -3.36 5.26 8.41
N MET A 12 -3.81 6.40 7.87
CA MET A 12 -3.56 7.71 8.49
C MET A 12 -4.63 8.04 9.52
N TRP A 13 -5.86 8.30 9.10
CA TRP A 13 -6.94 8.72 10.01
C TRP A 13 -7.20 7.72 11.12
N ALA A 14 -7.20 6.42 10.81
CA ALA A 14 -7.42 5.38 11.80
C ALA A 14 -6.34 5.32 12.90
N LYS A 15 -5.09 5.70 12.57
CA LYS A 15 -3.97 5.72 13.52
C LYS A 15 -3.84 7.02 14.31
N PHE A 16 -4.43 8.12 13.84
CA PHE A 16 -4.37 9.38 14.57
C PHE A 16 -5.06 9.29 15.92
N ASP A 17 -4.42 9.85 16.93
CA ASP A 17 -5.03 10.05 18.23
C ASP A 17 -6.10 11.16 18.18
N GLU A 18 -6.87 11.27 19.25
CA GLU A 18 -7.95 12.26 19.32
C GLU A 18 -7.43 13.72 19.28
N VAL A 19 -6.21 13.97 19.73
CA VAL A 19 -5.61 15.32 19.70
C VAL A 19 -5.31 15.71 18.25
N THR A 20 -4.68 14.83 17.49
CA THR A 20 -4.37 15.03 16.05
C THR A 20 -5.64 15.18 15.23
N LYS A 21 -6.65 14.32 15.45
CA LYS A 21 -7.96 14.43 14.78
C LYS A 21 -8.64 15.77 15.07
N ASN A 22 -8.66 16.19 16.33
CA ASN A 22 -9.25 17.48 16.71
C ASN A 22 -8.49 18.67 16.11
N THR A 23 -7.15 18.59 16.02
CA THR A 23 -6.34 19.61 15.36
C THR A 23 -6.71 19.72 13.88
N LEU A 24 -6.78 18.59 13.16
CA LEU A 24 -7.20 18.56 11.75
C LEU A 24 -8.62 19.12 11.56
N LEU A 25 -9.56 18.73 12.41
CA LEU A 25 -10.95 19.22 12.32
C LEU A 25 -11.09 20.70 12.61
N LYS A 26 -10.27 21.27 13.52
CA LYS A 26 -10.34 22.65 13.95
C LYS A 26 -9.53 23.58 13.04
N ASP A 27 -8.27 23.18 12.77
CA ASP A 27 -7.28 24.04 12.13
C ASP A 27 -7.11 23.72 10.63
N GLY A 28 -7.67 22.58 10.19
CA GLY A 28 -7.61 22.11 8.79
C GLY A 28 -6.28 21.52 8.38
N ILE A 29 -5.26 21.56 9.27
CA ILE A 29 -3.90 21.14 8.96
C ILE A 29 -3.21 20.54 10.19
N TYR A 30 -2.36 19.53 9.93
CA TYR A 30 -1.48 18.91 10.91
C TYR A 30 -0.10 18.69 10.30
N TYR A 31 0.95 18.91 11.08
CA TYR A 31 2.34 18.70 10.68
C TYR A 31 2.87 17.46 11.38
N GLU A 32 3.00 16.37 10.63
CA GLU A 32 3.47 15.07 11.13
C GLU A 32 5.00 15.02 11.08
N PRO A 33 5.69 14.87 12.22
CA PRO A 33 7.13 14.66 12.23
C PRO A 33 7.53 13.43 11.42
N THR A 34 8.63 13.51 10.69
CA THR A 34 9.16 12.39 9.89
C THR A 34 10.66 12.24 10.11
N GLU A 35 11.15 11.00 10.01
CA GLU A 35 12.59 10.70 10.03
C GLU A 35 13.24 10.84 8.63
N TYR A 36 12.42 11.03 7.59
CA TYR A 36 12.88 11.06 6.20
C TYR A 36 13.23 12.46 5.69
N ASP A 37 12.78 13.51 6.37
CA ASP A 37 13.01 14.89 6.00
C ASP A 37 13.14 15.79 7.24
N GLU A 38 13.85 16.91 7.13
CA GLU A 38 13.90 17.95 8.18
C GLU A 38 12.56 18.69 8.33
N GLN A 39 11.75 18.70 7.27
CA GLN A 39 10.43 19.30 7.28
C GLN A 39 9.37 18.23 7.57
N PRO A 40 8.40 18.51 8.46
CA PRO A 40 7.31 17.58 8.73
C PRO A 40 6.41 17.41 7.51
N TYR A 41 5.79 16.25 7.37
CA TYR A 41 4.74 16.06 6.37
C TYR A 41 3.52 16.91 6.70
N THR A 42 3.05 17.63 5.71
CA THR A 42 1.84 18.44 5.84
C THR A 42 0.62 17.60 5.50
N ILE A 43 -0.20 17.32 6.49
CA ILE A 43 -1.47 16.60 6.33
C ILE A 43 -2.60 17.61 6.45
N THR A 44 -3.54 17.59 5.50
CA THR A 44 -4.66 18.52 5.47
C THR A 44 -6.00 17.79 5.64
N LEU A 45 -6.97 18.45 6.24
CA LEU A 45 -8.33 17.89 6.32
C LEU A 45 -8.92 17.58 4.93
N PRO A 46 -8.78 18.44 3.91
CA PRO A 46 -9.23 18.12 2.54
C PRO A 46 -8.60 16.84 1.97
N LEU A 47 -7.34 16.50 2.28
CA LEU A 47 -6.73 15.24 1.86
C LEU A 47 -7.49 14.04 2.42
N ILE A 48 -7.86 14.10 3.69
CA ILE A 48 -8.61 13.02 4.36
C ILE A 48 -10.04 12.93 3.80
N GLU A 49 -10.71 14.07 3.64
CA GLU A 49 -12.08 14.13 3.14
C GLU A 49 -12.18 13.67 1.67
N ASP A 50 -11.26 14.10 0.82
CA ASP A 50 -11.17 13.65 -0.56
C ASP A 50 -10.89 12.14 -0.62
N GLY A 51 -9.93 11.64 0.14
CA GLY A 51 -9.63 10.22 0.23
C GLY A 51 -10.84 9.35 0.57
N ARG A 52 -11.74 9.84 1.44
CA ARG A 52 -12.99 9.14 1.79
C ARG A 52 -13.94 8.97 0.61
N THR A 53 -13.87 9.84 -0.38
CA THR A 53 -14.68 9.72 -1.58
C THR A 53 -14.11 8.72 -2.60
N HIS A 54 -12.89 8.25 -2.38
CA HIS A 54 -12.13 7.37 -3.28
C HIS A 54 -11.77 6.01 -2.67
N LEU A 55 -12.46 5.60 -1.59
CA LEU A 55 -12.22 4.31 -0.96
C LEU A 55 -12.60 3.16 -1.91
N VAL A 56 -11.69 2.20 -2.05
CA VAL A 56 -11.83 1.08 -3.00
C VAL A 56 -11.91 -0.29 -2.34
N LEU A 57 -11.46 -0.43 -1.09
CA LEU A 57 -11.52 -1.70 -0.35
C LEU A 57 -12.76 -1.81 0.55
N ARG A 58 -13.88 -1.22 0.12
CA ARG A 58 -15.18 -1.35 0.82
C ARG A 58 -16.06 -2.40 0.18
N ASP A 59 -15.84 -2.65 -1.13
CA ASP A 59 -16.55 -3.63 -1.94
C ASP A 59 -15.56 -4.42 -2.82
N LYS A 60 -16.08 -5.40 -3.58
CA LYS A 60 -15.26 -6.13 -4.55
C LYS A 60 -14.77 -5.19 -5.65
N LEU A 61 -13.48 -5.30 -5.96
CA LEU A 61 -12.86 -4.56 -7.06
C LEU A 61 -12.99 -5.30 -8.38
N GLY A 62 -13.56 -4.65 -9.37
CA GLY A 62 -13.78 -5.17 -10.74
C GLY A 62 -12.49 -5.36 -11.56
N ILE A 63 -11.36 -5.68 -10.93
CA ILE A 63 -10.08 -5.90 -11.59
C ILE A 63 -9.97 -7.39 -11.90
N ASN A 64 -10.00 -7.74 -13.18
CA ASN A 64 -9.94 -9.12 -13.66
C ASN A 64 -8.77 -9.32 -14.64
N VAL A 65 -7.55 -9.06 -14.15
CA VAL A 65 -6.29 -9.28 -14.87
C VAL A 65 -5.30 -9.99 -13.94
N PRO A 66 -4.25 -10.65 -14.46
CA PRO A 66 -3.20 -11.22 -13.61
C PRO A 66 -2.58 -10.17 -12.69
N ILE A 67 -2.49 -10.47 -11.39
CA ILE A 67 -1.98 -9.54 -10.37
C ILE A 67 -0.85 -10.19 -9.59
N ARG A 68 0.22 -9.45 -9.36
CA ARG A 68 1.35 -9.84 -8.50
C ARG A 68 1.57 -8.74 -7.45
N LEU A 69 1.31 -9.08 -6.20
CA LEU A 69 1.46 -8.18 -5.06
C LEU A 69 2.75 -8.54 -4.32
N LEU A 70 3.74 -7.65 -4.34
CA LEU A 70 4.99 -7.81 -3.61
C LEU A 70 4.99 -6.90 -2.38
N HIS A 71 5.30 -7.46 -1.20
CA HIS A 71 5.31 -6.68 0.04
C HIS A 71 6.42 -7.15 0.98
N GLY A 72 7.12 -6.18 1.58
CA GLY A 72 8.09 -6.43 2.63
C GLY A 72 7.38 -6.64 3.98
N MET A 73 7.72 -7.70 4.70
CA MET A 73 7.11 -7.92 6.03
C MET A 73 7.73 -7.02 7.12
N SER A 74 8.85 -6.35 6.82
CA SER A 74 9.47 -5.33 7.66
C SER A 74 9.17 -3.91 7.16
N ASP A 75 8.13 -3.74 6.35
CA ASP A 75 7.64 -2.43 5.90
C ASP A 75 7.06 -1.68 7.11
N ALA A 76 7.68 -0.53 7.46
CA ALA A 76 7.26 0.30 8.58
C ALA A 76 6.15 1.30 8.20
N ASP A 77 5.98 1.56 6.91
CA ASP A 77 5.03 2.56 6.40
C ASP A 77 3.66 1.92 6.11
N VAL A 78 3.66 0.80 5.39
CA VAL A 78 2.46 0.08 4.98
C VAL A 78 2.47 -1.36 5.50
N PRO A 79 1.53 -1.76 6.36
CA PRO A 79 1.40 -3.15 6.81
C PRO A 79 1.14 -4.10 5.63
N TYR A 80 1.84 -5.25 5.58
CA TYR A 80 1.68 -6.23 4.49
C TYR A 80 0.26 -6.83 4.42
N GLU A 81 -0.51 -6.75 5.50
CA GLU A 81 -1.91 -7.16 5.56
C GLU A 81 -2.78 -6.39 4.56
N VAL A 82 -2.37 -5.19 4.17
CA VAL A 82 -3.05 -4.41 3.10
C VAL A 82 -3.00 -5.14 1.77
N SER A 83 -1.86 -5.77 1.44
CA SER A 83 -1.75 -6.60 0.22
C SER A 83 -2.63 -7.85 0.29
N LEU A 84 -2.74 -8.49 1.45
CA LEU A 84 -3.66 -9.64 1.63
C LEU A 84 -5.11 -9.19 1.45
N ARG A 85 -5.50 -8.10 2.08
CA ARG A 85 -6.85 -7.54 1.94
C ARG A 85 -7.14 -7.13 0.48
N LEU A 86 -6.18 -6.54 -0.23
CA LEU A 86 -6.35 -6.20 -1.65
C LEU A 86 -6.57 -7.46 -2.49
N ALA A 87 -5.79 -8.53 -2.26
CA ALA A 87 -5.96 -9.80 -2.96
C ALA A 87 -7.36 -10.41 -2.74
N GLU A 88 -7.93 -10.26 -1.54
CA GLU A 88 -9.28 -10.73 -1.24
C GLU A 88 -10.39 -9.90 -1.94
N HIS A 89 -10.11 -8.63 -2.26
CA HIS A 89 -11.12 -7.71 -2.82
C HIS A 89 -11.16 -7.74 -4.35
N VAL A 90 -10.06 -8.02 -5.04
CA VAL A 90 -10.06 -8.14 -6.50
C VAL A 90 -10.83 -9.39 -6.96
N ILE A 91 -11.48 -9.30 -8.13
CA ILE A 91 -12.27 -10.42 -8.69
C ILE A 91 -11.44 -11.37 -9.57
N SER A 92 -10.17 -11.05 -9.84
CA SER A 92 -9.27 -11.92 -10.60
C SER A 92 -8.97 -13.21 -9.87
N ASP A 93 -8.97 -14.32 -10.58
CA ASP A 93 -8.54 -15.63 -10.07
C ASP A 93 -7.01 -15.82 -10.16
N ASP A 94 -6.30 -14.99 -10.95
CA ASP A 94 -4.84 -15.02 -11.09
C ASP A 94 -4.19 -13.94 -10.22
N VAL A 95 -4.13 -14.20 -8.91
CA VAL A 95 -3.53 -13.29 -7.93
C VAL A 95 -2.48 -14.03 -7.10
N GLU A 96 -1.24 -13.54 -7.12
CA GLU A 96 -0.18 -14.03 -6.23
C GLU A 96 0.24 -12.91 -5.26
N VAL A 97 0.34 -13.23 -3.97
CA VAL A 97 0.91 -12.35 -2.95
C VAL A 97 2.28 -12.89 -2.53
N ILE A 98 3.32 -12.09 -2.68
CA ILE A 98 4.70 -12.45 -2.38
C ILE A 98 5.17 -11.60 -1.21
N LEU A 99 5.30 -12.24 -0.05
CA LEU A 99 5.79 -11.61 1.17
C LEU A 99 7.28 -11.87 1.34
N ILE A 100 8.06 -10.80 1.51
CA ILE A 100 9.50 -10.86 1.70
C ILE A 100 9.79 -10.55 3.16
N LYS A 101 10.18 -11.58 3.94
CA LYS A 101 10.28 -11.54 5.40
C LYS A 101 11.12 -10.37 5.95
N ASP A 102 12.25 -10.07 5.32
CA ASP A 102 13.17 -8.98 5.70
C ASP A 102 13.14 -7.80 4.72
N GLY A 103 12.12 -7.75 3.86
CA GLY A 103 11.86 -6.65 2.93
C GLY A 103 11.34 -5.42 3.66
N ASP A 104 11.88 -4.26 3.30
CA ASP A 104 11.43 -2.95 3.72
C ASP A 104 10.39 -2.38 2.73
N HIS A 105 9.91 -1.15 2.98
CA HIS A 105 8.94 -0.47 2.11
C HIS A 105 9.42 -0.31 0.66
N ARG A 106 10.72 -0.12 0.44
CA ARG A 106 11.28 0.18 -0.89
C ARG A 106 11.54 -1.05 -1.73
N LEU A 107 11.78 -2.23 -1.11
CA LEU A 107 12.17 -3.47 -1.77
C LEU A 107 13.27 -3.24 -2.84
N SER A 108 14.30 -2.45 -2.48
CA SER A 108 15.33 -1.98 -3.42
C SER A 108 16.64 -2.77 -3.37
N LYS A 109 16.74 -3.76 -2.47
CA LYS A 109 17.92 -4.64 -2.41
C LYS A 109 17.99 -5.52 -3.66
N SER A 110 19.18 -5.90 -4.09
CA SER A 110 19.38 -6.70 -5.31
C SER A 110 18.51 -7.96 -5.35
N LYS A 111 18.36 -8.66 -4.21
CA LYS A 111 17.48 -9.85 -4.11
C LYS A 111 16.00 -9.52 -4.34
N ASP A 112 15.54 -8.36 -3.86
CA ASP A 112 14.15 -7.94 -3.99
C ASP A 112 13.84 -7.56 -5.45
N LEU A 113 14.78 -6.87 -6.10
CA LEU A 113 14.71 -6.52 -7.52
C LEU A 113 14.71 -7.76 -8.42
N MET A 114 15.49 -8.80 -8.08
CA MET A 114 15.45 -10.08 -8.80
C MET A 114 14.06 -10.74 -8.70
N ILE A 115 13.45 -10.73 -7.51
CA ILE A 115 12.08 -11.26 -7.33
C ILE A 115 11.11 -10.47 -8.19
N LEU A 116 11.16 -9.12 -8.13
CA LEU A 116 10.32 -8.24 -8.93
C LEU A 116 10.45 -8.53 -10.42
N THR A 117 11.68 -8.58 -10.93
CA THR A 117 11.95 -8.85 -12.37
C THR A 117 11.37 -10.20 -12.79
N ALA A 118 11.57 -11.25 -11.99
CA ALA A 118 11.03 -12.57 -12.27
C ALA A 118 9.49 -12.58 -12.32
N GLN A 119 8.80 -11.78 -11.49
CA GLN A 119 7.35 -11.68 -11.56
C GLN A 119 6.87 -10.91 -12.80
N ILE A 120 7.60 -9.87 -13.20
CA ILE A 120 7.30 -9.13 -14.44
C ILE A 120 7.47 -10.06 -15.66
N GLU A 121 8.55 -10.83 -15.71
CA GLU A 121 8.80 -11.80 -16.79
C GLU A 121 7.68 -12.84 -16.89
N LYS A 122 7.22 -13.40 -15.76
CA LYS A 122 6.08 -14.33 -15.74
C LYS A 122 4.79 -13.71 -16.30
N LEU A 123 4.52 -12.44 -15.98
CA LEU A 123 3.34 -11.73 -16.48
C LEU A 123 3.42 -11.44 -17.99
N LEU A 124 4.62 -11.12 -18.50
CA LEU A 124 4.84 -10.80 -19.91
C LEU A 124 4.94 -12.04 -20.81
N CYS A 125 5.44 -13.15 -20.25
CA CYS A 125 5.69 -14.39 -20.98
C CYS A 125 4.98 -15.59 -20.33
N PRO A 126 3.63 -15.61 -20.27
CA PRO A 126 2.88 -16.64 -19.53
C PRO A 126 3.09 -18.08 -20.08
N ASN A 127 3.67 -18.23 -21.26
CA ASN A 127 3.90 -19.52 -21.92
C ASN A 127 5.35 -20.05 -21.80
N LEU A 128 6.25 -19.35 -21.14
CA LEU A 128 7.56 -19.89 -20.79
C LEU A 128 7.39 -20.81 -19.57
N LYS A 129 6.98 -22.07 -19.82
CA LYS A 129 7.08 -23.14 -18.84
C LYS A 129 8.57 -23.28 -18.50
N SER A 130 8.91 -23.12 -17.22
CA SER A 130 10.20 -23.62 -16.71
C SER A 130 10.18 -25.14 -16.87
N ASP A 131 10.97 -25.64 -17.80
CA ASP A 131 11.31 -27.07 -17.88
C ASP A 131 12.19 -27.46 -16.69
#